data_2c64a598163f0286f17cde32e8514eea
#
_entry.id   2c64a598163f0286f17cde32e8514eea
#
_cell.length_a   1.000
_cell.length_b   1.000
_cell.length_c   1.000
_cell.angle_alpha   90.00
_cell.angle_beta   90.00
_cell.angle_gamma   90.00
#
_symmetry.space_group_name_H-M   'P 1'
#
loop_
_entity.id
_entity.type
_entity.pdbx_description
1 polymer ?
#
loop_
_entity_poly.entity_id
_entity_poly.type
_entity_poly.pdbx_seq_one_letter_code
_entity_poly.pdbx_strand_id
1 'polypeptide(L)'
;PQQGLAALNAPLVVEAARRLSARIAVSDDDAFARALWRRALARNPSADEVRMATDWLADVPQGTVARPKDFGPREQLAQAVLASAEFEFLD
;
A
#
# COMPACT_ATOMS: atom_id res chain seq x y z
N PRO A 1 14.01 -17.68 2.14
CA PRO A 1 13.12 -18.01 1.01
C PRO A 1 11.66 -17.82 1.32
N GLN A 2 11.30 -17.96 2.58
CA GLN A 2 9.91 -17.79 2.99
C GLN A 2 9.60 -16.39 3.48
N GLN A 3 10.62 -15.58 3.59
CA GLN A 3 10.46 -14.28 4.20
C GLN A 3 9.58 -13.36 3.38
N GLY A 4 9.65 -13.47 2.05
CA GLY A 4 8.82 -12.66 1.21
C GLY A 4 7.34 -12.91 1.41
N LEU A 5 6.96 -14.18 1.54
CA LEU A 5 5.57 -14.55 1.78
C LEU A 5 5.13 -14.17 3.19
N ALA A 6 6.03 -14.36 4.15
CA ALA A 6 5.74 -14.01 5.52
C ALA A 6 5.57 -12.49 5.68
N ALA A 7 6.36 -11.71 4.95
CA ALA A 7 6.31 -10.26 5.06
C ALA A 7 4.95 -9.70 4.67
N LEU A 8 4.27 -10.37 3.73
CA LEU A 8 2.97 -9.88 3.29
C LEU A 8 1.96 -9.81 4.42
N ASN A 9 2.03 -10.76 5.35
CA ASN A 9 1.09 -10.84 6.46
C ASN A 9 1.74 -10.54 7.81
N ALA A 10 3.01 -10.12 7.80
CA ALA A 10 3.71 -9.88 9.06
C ALA A 10 3.10 -8.68 9.77
N PRO A 11 2.94 -8.76 11.10
CA PRO A 11 2.43 -7.62 11.86
C PRO A 11 3.24 -6.36 11.65
N LEU A 12 4.54 -6.50 11.43
CA LEU A 12 5.42 -5.36 11.20
C LEU A 12 5.05 -4.64 9.91
N VAL A 13 4.72 -5.38 8.85
CA VAL A 13 4.32 -4.78 7.58
C VAL A 13 2.96 -4.11 7.72
N VAL A 14 2.04 -4.74 8.43
CA VAL A 14 0.72 -4.15 8.68
C VAL A 14 0.86 -2.84 9.44
N GLU A 15 1.69 -2.84 10.46
CA GLU A 15 1.89 -1.64 11.26
C GLU A 15 2.58 -0.54 10.44
N ALA A 16 3.56 -0.91 9.62
CA ALA A 16 4.22 0.05 8.75
C ALA A 16 3.25 0.65 7.75
N ALA A 17 2.35 -0.18 7.19
CA ALA A 17 1.35 0.31 6.25
C ALA A 17 0.40 1.30 6.92
N ARG A 18 0.02 1.01 8.15
CA ARG A 18 -0.85 1.89 8.92
C ARG A 18 -0.21 3.25 9.16
N ARG A 19 1.05 3.22 9.58
CA ARG A 19 1.78 4.45 9.85
C ARG A 19 2.05 5.24 8.59
N LEU A 20 2.40 4.56 7.52
CA LEU A 20 2.68 5.21 6.25
C LEU A 20 1.43 5.92 5.73
N SER A 21 0.30 5.22 5.75
CA SER A 21 -0.97 5.81 5.30
C SER A 21 -1.35 7.01 6.14
N ALA A 22 -1.14 6.93 7.44
CA ALA A 22 -1.49 8.03 8.34
C ALA A 22 -0.65 9.27 8.07
N ARG A 23 0.56 9.10 7.60
CA ARG A 23 1.45 10.22 7.30
C ARG A 23 1.12 10.91 5.99
N ILE A 24 0.38 10.22 5.12
CA ILE A 24 -0.01 10.80 3.83
C ILE A 24 -1.41 11.36 4.00
N ALA A 25 -1.48 12.57 4.50
CA ALA A 25 -2.76 13.20 4.84
C ALA A 25 -3.27 14.01 3.64
N VAL A 26 -3.71 13.30 2.60
CA VAL A 26 -4.30 13.93 1.43
C VAL A 26 -5.63 13.25 1.15
N SER A 27 -6.59 14.03 0.63
CA SER A 27 -7.91 13.49 0.33
C SER A 27 -7.98 12.86 -1.05
N ASP A 28 -7.11 13.25 -1.95
CA ASP A 28 -7.11 12.82 -3.34
C ASP A 28 -6.34 11.51 -3.49
N ASP A 29 -6.96 10.52 -4.13
CA ASP A 29 -6.33 9.22 -4.31
C ASP A 29 -5.11 9.27 -5.21
N ASP A 30 -5.11 10.13 -6.22
CA ASP A 30 -3.94 10.31 -7.09
C ASP A 30 -2.76 10.82 -6.27
N ALA A 31 -2.98 11.83 -5.47
CA ALA A 31 -1.92 12.38 -4.62
C ALA A 31 -1.45 11.35 -3.60
N PHE A 32 -2.37 10.55 -3.08
CA PHE A 32 -2.01 9.50 -2.15
C PHE A 32 -1.09 8.47 -2.80
N ALA A 33 -1.45 8.01 -4.00
CA ALA A 33 -0.64 7.02 -4.70
C ALA A 33 0.76 7.56 -4.98
N ARG A 34 0.86 8.79 -5.42
CA ARG A 34 2.17 9.38 -5.73
C ARG A 34 3.04 9.49 -4.49
N ALA A 35 2.47 9.94 -3.40
CA ALA A 35 3.22 10.03 -2.14
C ALA A 35 3.61 8.67 -1.62
N LEU A 36 2.73 7.69 -1.77
CA LEU A 36 2.99 6.34 -1.30
C LEU A 36 4.21 5.74 -2.02
N TRP A 37 4.23 5.85 -3.35
CA TRP A 37 5.36 5.32 -4.13
C TRP A 37 6.67 5.98 -3.73
N ARG A 38 6.66 7.30 -3.59
CA ARG A 38 7.88 8.01 -3.22
C ARG A 38 8.39 7.60 -1.85
N ARG A 39 7.49 7.43 -0.90
CA ARG A 39 7.90 7.09 0.47
C ARG A 39 8.30 5.63 0.60
N ALA A 40 7.58 4.74 -0.07
CA ALA A 40 7.82 3.31 0.07
C ALA A 40 8.94 2.82 -0.85
N LEU A 41 8.98 3.32 -2.07
CA LEU A 41 9.89 2.81 -3.10
C LEU A 41 10.95 3.81 -3.51
N ALA A 42 10.92 5.01 -2.94
CA ALA A 42 11.90 6.07 -3.20
C ALA A 42 11.95 6.47 -4.68
N ARG A 43 10.82 6.38 -5.36
CA ARG A 43 10.71 6.83 -6.75
C ARG A 43 9.29 7.26 -7.03
N ASN A 44 9.13 8.04 -8.09
CA ASN A 44 7.79 8.43 -8.51
C ASN A 44 7.13 7.27 -9.26
N PRO A 45 5.82 7.08 -9.11
CA PRO A 45 5.12 6.07 -9.89
C PRO A 45 4.99 6.50 -11.34
N SER A 46 4.89 5.51 -12.23
CA SER A 46 4.56 5.78 -13.61
C SER A 46 3.08 6.14 -13.72
N ALA A 47 2.70 6.69 -14.90
CA ALA A 47 1.29 7.01 -15.14
C ALA A 47 0.42 5.76 -15.02
N ASP A 48 0.90 4.64 -15.51
CA ASP A 48 0.16 3.38 -15.41
C ASP A 48 0.01 2.92 -13.97
N GLU A 49 1.06 3.08 -13.17
CA GLU A 49 1.00 2.71 -11.76
C GLU A 49 0.00 3.58 -11.01
N VAL A 50 -0.03 4.87 -11.29
CA VAL A 50 -0.99 5.77 -10.66
C VAL A 50 -2.40 5.37 -11.04
N ARG A 51 -2.64 5.10 -12.33
CA ARG A 51 -3.97 4.72 -12.80
C ARG A 51 -4.42 3.42 -12.15
N MET A 52 -3.53 2.44 -12.09
CA MET A 52 -3.85 1.17 -11.47
C MET A 52 -4.22 1.36 -9.99
N ALA A 53 -3.45 2.16 -9.30
CA ALA A 53 -3.69 2.39 -7.87
C ALA A 53 -5.00 3.14 -7.64
N THR A 54 -5.27 4.18 -8.43
CA THR A 54 -6.50 4.94 -8.25
C THR A 54 -7.72 4.15 -8.66
N ASP A 55 -7.61 3.33 -9.71
CA ASP A 55 -8.70 2.45 -10.11
C ASP A 55 -9.01 1.44 -9.01
N TRP A 56 -7.97 0.87 -8.43
CA TRP A 56 -8.16 -0.10 -7.35
C TRP A 56 -8.83 0.55 -6.14
N LEU A 57 -8.38 1.74 -5.76
CA LEU A 57 -8.96 2.43 -4.61
C LEU A 57 -10.42 2.78 -4.83
N ALA A 58 -10.77 3.14 -6.07
CA ALA A 58 -12.15 3.48 -6.40
C ALA A 58 -13.06 2.26 -6.45
N ASP A 59 -12.49 1.11 -6.80
CA ASP A 59 -13.25 -0.10 -7.07
C ASP A 59 -13.41 -1.02 -5.87
N VAL A 60 -12.59 -0.84 -4.83
CA VAL A 60 -12.64 -1.76 -3.69
C VAL A 60 -14.00 -1.68 -3.01
N PRO A 61 -14.77 -2.76 -3.01
CA PRO A 61 -16.09 -2.72 -2.38
C PRO A 61 -15.96 -2.61 -0.88
N GLN A 62 -16.73 -1.72 -0.32
CA GLN A 62 -16.76 -1.55 1.12
C GLN A 62 -17.42 -2.75 1.77
N GLY A 63 -16.73 -3.31 2.75
CA GLY A 63 -17.33 -4.34 3.57
C GLY A 63 -17.33 -5.75 2.99
N THR A 64 -16.74 -5.95 1.82
CA THR A 64 -16.69 -7.28 1.23
C THR A 64 -15.57 -8.14 1.77
N VAL A 65 -14.55 -7.52 2.36
CA VAL A 65 -13.40 -8.22 2.91
C VAL A 65 -13.29 -7.89 4.37
N ALA A 66 -13.19 -8.93 5.20
CA ALA A 66 -12.99 -8.73 6.64
C ALA A 66 -11.63 -8.12 6.87
N ARG A 67 -11.60 -7.02 7.58
CA ARG A 67 -10.35 -6.34 7.89
C ARG A 67 -10.53 -5.53 9.15
N PRO A 68 -9.42 -5.15 9.80
CA PRO A 68 -9.51 -4.34 11.00
C PRO A 68 -10.23 -3.04 10.71
N LYS A 69 -10.87 -2.52 11.74
CA LYS A 69 -11.70 -1.35 11.63
C LYS A 69 -10.97 -0.16 11.03
N ASP A 70 -9.69 -0.03 11.36
CA ASP A 70 -8.88 1.10 10.92
C ASP A 70 -7.94 0.74 9.78
N PHE A 71 -8.21 -0.34 9.06
CA PHE A 71 -7.36 -0.80 7.97
C PHE A 71 -8.17 -0.84 6.69
N GLY A 72 -8.32 0.33 6.08
CA GLY A 72 -9.11 0.50 4.88
C GLY A 72 -8.35 0.26 3.59
N PRO A 73 -8.93 0.66 2.46
CA PRO A 73 -8.30 0.43 1.16
C PRO A 73 -6.92 1.07 1.02
N ARG A 74 -6.74 2.27 1.54
CA ARG A 74 -5.43 2.93 1.43
C ARG A 74 -4.37 2.19 2.22
N GLU A 75 -4.71 1.70 3.40
CA GLU A 75 -3.80 0.90 4.20
C GLU A 75 -3.45 -0.40 3.50
N GLN A 76 -4.43 -1.02 2.84
CA GLN A 76 -4.18 -2.25 2.10
C GLN A 76 -3.27 -2.00 0.90
N LEU A 77 -3.45 -0.89 0.21
CA LEU A 77 -2.57 -0.53 -0.89
C LEU A 77 -1.15 -0.32 -0.38
N ALA A 78 -1.02 0.39 0.73
CA ALA A 78 0.30 0.61 1.33
C ALA A 78 0.97 -0.71 1.71
N GLN A 79 0.20 -1.65 2.25
CA GLN A 79 0.72 -2.96 2.59
C GLN A 79 1.25 -3.68 1.35
N ALA A 80 0.49 -3.64 0.26
CA ALA A 80 0.90 -4.30 -0.98
C ALA A 80 2.17 -3.69 -1.54
N VAL A 81 2.28 -2.37 -1.50
CA VAL A 81 3.46 -1.69 -2.02
C VAL A 81 4.69 -1.99 -1.17
N LEU A 82 4.52 -2.00 0.15
CA LEU A 82 5.62 -2.33 1.04
C LEU A 82 6.08 -3.76 0.87
N ALA A 83 5.15 -4.68 0.70
CA ALA A 83 5.50 -6.08 0.46
C ALA A 83 6.24 -6.24 -0.85
N SER A 84 5.86 -5.47 -1.86
CA SER A 84 6.54 -5.48 -3.15
C SER A 84 7.98 -5.00 -3.01
N ALA A 85 8.20 -3.96 -2.22
CA ALA A 85 9.55 -3.45 -1.96
C ALA A 85 10.41 -4.50 -1.26
N GLU A 86 9.82 -5.24 -0.33
CA GLU A 86 10.51 -6.34 0.34
C GLU A 86 10.99 -7.37 -0.65
N PHE A 87 10.14 -7.75 -1.59
CA PHE A 87 10.52 -8.71 -2.60
C PHE A 87 11.69 -8.23 -3.46
N GLU A 88 11.69 -6.94 -3.79
CA GLU A 88 12.77 -6.39 -4.60
C GLU A 88 14.12 -6.48 -3.90
N PHE A 89 14.12 -6.34 -2.60
CA PHE A 89 15.36 -6.41 -1.84
C PHE A 89 15.84 -7.84 -1.63
N LEU A 90 14.97 -8.81 -1.80
CA LEU A 90 15.33 -10.21 -1.63
C LEU A 90 16.04 -10.79 -2.84
N ASP A 91 15.96 -10.13 -3.95
CA ASP A 91 16.71 -10.55 -5.13
C ASP A 91 18.18 -10.25 -4.94
#